data_eeb2f2a8e4865c9c8a41f74a49fbca91
#
_entry.id   eeb2f2a8e4865c9c8a41f74a49fbca91
#
_cell.length_a   1.000
_cell.length_b   1.000
_cell.length_c   1.000
_cell.angle_alpha   90.00
_cell.angle_beta   90.00
_cell.angle_gamma   90.00
#
_symmetry.space_group_name_H-M   'P 1'
#
loop_
_entity.id
_entity.type
_entity.pdbx_description
1 polymer ?
#
loop_
_entity_poly.entity_id
_entity_poly.type
_entity_poly.pdbx_seq_one_letter_code
_entity_poly.pdbx_strand_id
1 'polypeptide(L)'
;QTDVLIQLGGFYETFGFEQPRNRTKERVDHLSIELAFMFFMCFRTAFGVQNGHEERNINVLTSSMKKFMRNHIGRWGPLFCIFTSRKAERGLYKDIVDILAIFLRNENLLLDIKPVKVEEPEYRSLSYSMENDLIANAPSECEPK
;
A
#
# COMPACT_ATOMS: atom_id res chain seq x y z
N GLN A 1 -1.42 -13.79 -8.26
CA GLN A 1 -1.92 -13.35 -6.94
C GLN A 1 -1.50 -14.29 -5.81
N THR A 2 -1.55 -15.61 -6.00
CA THR A 2 -1.20 -16.60 -4.97
C THR A 2 0.24 -16.45 -4.48
N ASP A 3 1.18 -16.18 -5.36
CA ASP A 3 2.61 -16.06 -5.00
C ASP A 3 2.89 -14.85 -4.09
N VAL A 4 2.17 -13.74 -4.29
CA VAL A 4 2.30 -12.55 -3.44
C VAL A 4 1.81 -12.84 -2.02
N LEU A 5 0.69 -13.54 -1.88
CA LEU A 5 0.14 -13.91 -0.57
C LEU A 5 1.07 -14.86 0.20
N ILE A 6 1.68 -15.82 -0.52
CA ILE A 6 2.68 -16.73 0.05
C ILE A 6 3.92 -15.95 0.51
N GLN A 7 4.42 -15.01 -0.30
CA GLN A 7 5.57 -14.18 0.06
C GLN A 7 5.29 -13.32 1.30
N LEU A 8 4.12 -12.67 1.37
CA LEU A 8 3.71 -11.88 2.53
C LEU A 8 3.62 -12.74 3.79
N GLY A 9 2.96 -13.90 3.70
CA GLY A 9 2.87 -14.87 4.80
C GLY A 9 4.25 -15.29 5.29
N GLY A 10 5.17 -15.58 4.36
CA GLY A 10 6.56 -15.94 4.67
C GLY A 10 7.32 -14.82 5.41
N PHE A 11 7.12 -13.53 5.03
CA PHE A 11 7.67 -12.41 5.79
C PHE A 11 7.13 -12.37 7.21
N TYR A 12 5.81 -12.44 7.38
CA TYR A 12 5.17 -12.36 8.69
C TYR A 12 5.62 -13.48 9.62
N GLU A 13 5.65 -14.72 9.12
CA GLU A 13 6.12 -15.88 9.86
C GLU A 13 7.60 -15.78 10.24
N THR A 14 8.47 -15.41 9.27
CA THR A 14 9.92 -15.30 9.50
C THR A 14 10.28 -14.33 10.62
N PHE A 15 9.53 -13.22 10.72
CA PHE A 15 9.77 -12.21 11.74
C PHE A 15 8.89 -12.34 12.99
N GLY A 16 8.02 -13.35 13.04
CA GLY A 16 7.09 -13.55 14.16
C GLY A 16 6.05 -12.44 14.28
N PHE A 17 5.61 -11.89 13.14
CA PHE A 17 4.54 -10.90 13.13
C PHE A 17 3.19 -11.61 13.14
N GLU A 18 2.45 -11.44 14.24
CA GLU A 18 1.08 -11.89 14.34
C GLU A 18 0.13 -10.76 13.97
N GLN A 19 -0.80 -11.05 13.05
CA GLN A 19 -1.84 -10.07 12.71
C GLN A 19 -2.67 -9.72 13.94
N PRO A 20 -3.04 -8.43 14.11
CA PRO A 20 -3.95 -8.04 15.18
C PRO A 20 -5.22 -8.89 15.15
N ARG A 21 -5.58 -9.45 16.31
CA ARG A 21 -6.80 -10.26 16.47
C ARG A 21 -8.03 -9.36 16.53
N ASN A 22 -8.39 -8.75 15.41
CA ASN A 22 -9.62 -7.98 15.28
C ASN A 22 -10.81 -8.90 14.98
N ARG A 23 -12.02 -8.41 15.17
CA ARG A 23 -13.27 -9.15 14.91
C ARG A 23 -13.40 -9.59 13.44
N THR A 24 -12.78 -8.88 12.51
CA THR A 24 -12.67 -9.22 11.10
C THR A 24 -11.22 -9.57 10.80
N LYS A 25 -10.97 -10.78 10.29
CA LYS A 25 -9.64 -11.19 9.85
C LYS A 25 -9.39 -10.57 8.48
N GLU A 26 -8.59 -9.50 8.46
CA GLU A 26 -8.17 -8.87 7.21
C GLU A 26 -7.27 -9.82 6.41
N ARG A 27 -7.26 -9.64 5.08
CA ARG A 27 -6.34 -10.37 4.21
C ARG A 27 -4.90 -9.95 4.48
N VAL A 28 -3.96 -10.86 4.29
CA VAL A 28 -2.51 -10.60 4.52
C VAL A 28 -1.94 -9.49 3.64
N ASP A 29 -2.56 -9.23 2.48
CA ASP A 29 -2.22 -8.17 1.53
C ASP A 29 -3.06 -6.88 1.71
N HIS A 30 -3.74 -6.74 2.84
CA HIS A 30 -4.47 -5.52 3.14
C HIS A 30 -3.51 -4.40 3.55
N LEU A 31 -3.77 -3.17 3.09
CA LEU A 31 -2.93 -1.99 3.36
C LEU A 31 -2.57 -1.84 4.85
N SER A 32 -3.56 -2.00 5.73
CA SER A 32 -3.34 -1.87 7.18
C SER A 32 -2.40 -2.94 7.73
N ILE A 33 -2.43 -4.15 7.19
CA ILE A 33 -1.58 -5.26 7.63
C ILE A 33 -0.14 -5.05 7.15
N GLU A 34 0.06 -4.63 5.90
CA GLU A 34 1.40 -4.32 5.39
C GLU A 34 2.02 -3.12 6.13
N LEU A 35 1.23 -2.08 6.44
CA LEU A 35 1.68 -0.95 7.27
C LEU A 35 2.01 -1.37 8.70
N ALA A 36 1.17 -2.21 9.31
CA ALA A 36 1.42 -2.73 10.65
C ALA A 36 2.69 -3.58 10.71
N PHE A 37 2.97 -4.38 9.68
CA PHE A 37 4.22 -5.11 9.58
C PHE A 37 5.43 -4.18 9.45
N MET A 38 5.36 -3.13 8.64
CA MET A 38 6.43 -2.13 8.53
C MET A 38 6.67 -1.44 9.86
N PHE A 39 5.62 -1.03 10.57
CA PHE A 39 5.74 -0.48 11.92
C PHE A 39 6.44 -1.45 12.88
N PHE A 40 6.03 -2.72 12.89
CA PHE A 40 6.64 -3.75 13.71
C PHE A 40 8.13 -3.91 13.42
N MET A 41 8.53 -3.91 12.16
CA MET A 41 9.94 -4.01 11.75
C MET A 41 10.74 -2.78 12.16
N CYS A 42 10.20 -1.57 11.98
CA CYS A 42 10.81 -0.32 12.42
C CYS A 42 11.00 -0.31 13.94
N PHE A 43 9.97 -0.70 14.69
CA PHE A 43 10.04 -0.80 16.15
C PHE A 43 11.12 -1.77 16.61
N ARG A 44 11.19 -2.97 16.01
CA ARG A 44 12.24 -3.95 16.34
C ARG A 44 13.64 -3.43 16.03
N THR A 45 13.80 -2.72 14.92
CA THR A 45 15.09 -2.12 14.54
C THR A 45 15.50 -1.05 15.56
N ALA A 46 14.61 -0.12 15.89
CA ALA A 46 14.85 0.93 16.87
C ALA A 46 15.18 0.35 18.26
N PHE A 47 14.41 -0.64 18.70
CA PHE A 47 14.66 -1.35 19.95
C PHE A 47 16.03 -2.04 19.96
N GLY A 48 16.39 -2.70 18.86
CA GLY A 48 17.70 -3.34 18.73
C GLY A 48 18.86 -2.34 18.82
N VAL A 49 18.74 -1.20 18.11
CA VAL A 49 19.74 -0.12 18.17
C VAL A 49 19.87 0.42 19.61
N GLN A 50 18.74 0.73 20.23
CA GLN A 50 18.73 1.28 21.61
C GLN A 50 19.33 0.33 22.65
N ASN A 51 19.16 -0.98 22.47
CA ASN A 51 19.68 -1.99 23.40
C ASN A 51 21.04 -2.58 23.00
N GLY A 52 21.72 -1.99 22.02
CA GLY A 52 23.06 -2.40 21.62
C GLY A 52 23.12 -3.80 21.02
N HIS A 53 22.07 -4.23 20.30
CA HIS A 53 22.11 -5.49 19.59
C HIS A 53 23.21 -5.48 18.53
N GLU A 54 23.71 -6.66 18.19
CA GLU A 54 24.74 -6.82 17.16
C GLU A 54 24.32 -6.16 15.84
N GLU A 55 25.24 -5.43 15.23
CA GLU A 55 25.04 -4.74 13.95
C GLU A 55 24.51 -5.68 12.87
N ARG A 56 24.96 -6.94 12.87
CA ARG A 56 24.48 -7.97 11.95
C ARG A 56 22.95 -8.15 12.04
N ASN A 57 22.39 -8.16 13.24
CA ASN A 57 20.96 -8.34 13.45
C ASN A 57 20.18 -7.11 12.97
N ILE A 58 20.70 -5.91 13.21
CA ILE A 58 20.13 -4.66 12.72
C ILE A 58 20.13 -4.65 11.19
N ASN A 59 21.23 -5.06 10.55
CA ASN A 59 21.36 -5.13 9.10
C ASN A 59 20.38 -6.13 8.48
N VAL A 60 20.10 -7.27 9.14
CA VAL A 60 19.08 -8.22 8.67
C VAL A 60 17.70 -7.57 8.67
N LEU A 61 17.31 -6.88 9.75
CA LEU A 61 16.02 -6.19 9.85
C LEU A 61 15.89 -5.11 8.75
N THR A 62 16.88 -4.23 8.62
CA THR A 62 16.89 -3.15 7.63
C THR A 62 16.84 -3.67 6.19
N SER A 63 17.62 -4.71 5.88
CA SER A 63 17.63 -5.33 4.55
C SER A 63 16.29 -5.97 4.22
N SER A 64 15.65 -6.59 5.22
CA SER A 64 14.33 -7.21 5.07
C SER A 64 13.23 -6.17 4.89
N MET A 65 13.28 -5.03 5.60
CA MET A 65 12.38 -3.89 5.38
C MET A 65 12.53 -3.36 3.95
N LYS A 66 13.76 -3.17 3.48
CA LYS A 66 14.03 -2.73 2.10
C LYS A 66 13.44 -3.71 1.08
N LYS A 67 13.62 -5.01 1.29
CA LYS A 67 13.07 -6.06 0.43
C LYS A 67 11.53 -6.05 0.45
N PHE A 68 10.93 -5.91 1.63
CA PHE A 68 9.48 -5.84 1.80
C PHE A 68 8.90 -4.61 1.10
N MET A 69 9.44 -3.43 1.34
CA MET A 69 9.01 -2.21 0.66
C MET A 69 9.10 -2.34 -0.87
N ARG A 70 10.22 -2.85 -1.39
CA ARG A 70 10.43 -3.00 -2.83
C ARG A 70 9.41 -3.92 -3.50
N ASN A 71 9.02 -5.01 -2.84
CA ASN A 71 8.21 -6.07 -3.43
C ASN A 71 6.72 -5.94 -3.12
N HIS A 72 6.36 -5.20 -2.07
CA HIS A 72 4.99 -5.10 -1.55
C HIS A 72 4.53 -3.64 -1.47
N ILE A 73 4.21 -3.12 -0.31
CA ILE A 73 3.56 -1.82 -0.13
C ILE A 73 4.25 -0.64 -0.86
N GLY A 74 5.57 -0.61 -0.92
CA GLY A 74 6.31 0.44 -1.63
C GLY A 74 6.14 0.37 -3.15
N ARG A 75 5.75 -0.79 -3.69
CA ARG A 75 5.50 -1.00 -5.11
C ARG A 75 4.11 -0.53 -5.54
N TRP A 76 3.06 -0.94 -4.83
CA TRP A 76 1.68 -0.66 -5.22
C TRP A 76 1.04 0.52 -4.48
N GLY A 77 1.51 0.79 -3.25
CA GLY A 77 0.94 1.82 -2.39
C GLY A 77 0.95 3.23 -2.98
N PRO A 78 2.04 3.71 -3.61
CA PRO A 78 2.04 5.01 -4.27
C PRO A 78 0.96 5.15 -5.35
N LEU A 79 0.70 4.08 -6.12
CA LEU A 79 -0.35 4.05 -7.12
C LEU A 79 -1.74 4.09 -6.50
N PHE A 80 -1.95 3.29 -5.47
CA PHE A 80 -3.17 3.31 -4.69
C PHE A 80 -3.47 4.74 -4.19
N CYS A 81 -2.47 5.43 -3.64
CA CYS A 81 -2.64 6.81 -3.19
C CYS A 81 -3.03 7.76 -4.32
N ILE A 82 -2.38 7.67 -5.49
CA ILE A 82 -2.69 8.51 -6.65
C ILE A 82 -4.14 8.30 -7.10
N PHE A 83 -4.57 7.05 -7.26
CA PHE A 83 -5.94 6.76 -7.72
C PHE A 83 -6.98 7.14 -6.68
N THR A 84 -6.72 6.89 -5.42
CA THR A 84 -7.66 7.22 -4.33
C THR A 84 -7.77 8.73 -4.15
N SER A 85 -6.65 9.47 -4.17
CA SER A 85 -6.66 10.94 -4.04
C SER A 85 -7.39 11.62 -5.19
N ARG A 86 -7.31 11.07 -6.42
CA ARG A 86 -8.05 11.59 -7.59
C ARG A 86 -9.57 11.39 -7.48
N LYS A 87 -10.02 10.32 -6.83
CA LYS A 87 -11.44 9.98 -6.67
C LYS A 87 -12.05 10.50 -5.37
N ALA A 88 -11.23 10.76 -4.36
CA ALA A 88 -11.70 11.23 -3.07
C ALA A 88 -12.14 12.70 -3.16
N GLU A 89 -13.33 13.00 -2.66
CA GLU A 89 -13.75 14.37 -2.40
C GLU A 89 -12.88 15.00 -1.29
N ARG A 90 -12.87 16.33 -1.23
CA ARG A 90 -12.15 17.05 -0.18
C ARG A 90 -12.66 16.61 1.20
N GLY A 91 -11.75 16.31 2.11
CA GLY A 91 -12.07 15.89 3.48
C GLY A 91 -11.05 14.92 4.05
N LEU A 92 -11.34 14.41 5.24
CA LEU A 92 -10.44 13.59 6.05
C LEU A 92 -9.80 12.43 5.27
N TYR A 93 -10.56 11.71 4.45
CA TYR A 93 -10.04 10.57 3.69
C TYR A 93 -8.98 10.99 2.66
N LYS A 94 -9.21 12.11 1.98
CA LYS A 94 -8.22 12.65 1.04
C LYS A 94 -6.95 13.04 1.76
N ASP A 95 -7.06 13.72 2.90
CA ASP A 95 -5.91 14.17 3.70
C ASP A 95 -5.09 12.98 4.20
N ILE A 96 -5.73 11.90 4.67
CA ILE A 96 -5.06 10.66 5.08
C ILE A 96 -4.31 10.02 3.91
N VAL A 97 -4.92 9.96 2.73
CA VAL A 97 -4.28 9.38 1.54
C VAL A 97 -3.10 10.22 1.08
N ASP A 98 -3.20 11.54 1.12
CA ASP A 98 -2.11 12.45 0.76
C ASP A 98 -0.93 12.32 1.75
N ILE A 99 -1.20 12.18 3.05
CA ILE A 99 -0.19 11.89 4.08
C ILE A 99 0.49 10.54 3.81
N LEU A 100 -0.30 9.51 3.51
CA LEU A 100 0.24 8.18 3.17
C LEU A 100 1.13 8.23 1.92
N ALA A 101 0.74 9.00 0.90
CA ALA A 101 1.54 9.18 -0.31
C ALA A 101 2.90 9.82 -0.02
N ILE A 102 2.93 10.86 0.83
CA ILE A 102 4.17 11.51 1.28
C ILE A 102 5.05 10.53 2.06
N PHE A 103 4.44 9.79 2.99
CA PHE A 103 5.14 8.78 3.79
C PHE A 103 5.79 7.72 2.90
N LEU A 104 5.03 7.05 2.03
CA LEU A 104 5.55 6.00 1.16
C LEU A 104 6.64 6.51 0.19
N ARG A 105 6.50 7.75 -0.30
CA ARG A 105 7.54 8.39 -1.12
C ARG A 105 8.83 8.57 -0.34
N ASN A 106 8.75 9.07 0.88
CA ASN A 106 9.92 9.30 1.72
C ASN A 106 10.60 7.99 2.10
N GLU A 107 9.84 6.96 2.48
CA GLU A 107 10.37 5.63 2.77
C GLU A 107 11.09 5.02 1.54
N ASN A 108 10.49 5.13 0.37
CA ASN A 108 11.12 4.65 -0.85
C ASN A 108 12.44 5.40 -1.15
N LEU A 109 12.50 6.70 -0.89
CA LEU A 109 13.74 7.48 -1.05
C LEU A 109 14.81 7.07 -0.03
N LEU A 110 14.44 6.95 1.25
CA LEU A 110 15.35 6.54 2.33
C LEU A 110 15.93 5.13 2.10
N LEU A 111 15.13 4.23 1.54
CA LEU A 111 15.53 2.86 1.25
C LEU A 111 16.14 2.68 -0.14
N ASP A 112 16.34 3.76 -0.91
CA ASP A 112 16.84 3.71 -2.29
C ASP A 112 16.03 2.76 -3.18
N ILE A 113 14.71 2.89 -3.15
CA ILE A 113 13.76 2.13 -3.96
C ILE A 113 13.26 3.01 -5.09
N LYS A 114 13.51 2.57 -6.32
CA LYS A 114 12.99 3.27 -7.50
C LYS A 114 11.49 3.03 -7.65
N PRO A 115 10.68 4.09 -7.82
CA PRO A 115 9.24 3.93 -8.02
C PRO A 115 8.97 3.16 -9.32
N VAL A 116 7.92 2.34 -9.31
CA VAL A 116 7.45 1.67 -10.54
C VAL A 116 6.88 2.76 -11.45
N LYS A 117 7.41 2.86 -12.67
CA LYS A 117 6.83 3.73 -13.69
C LYS A 117 5.49 3.13 -14.12
N VAL A 118 4.43 3.89 -13.97
CA VAL A 118 3.11 3.51 -14.50
C VAL A 118 3.00 4.13 -15.88
N GLU A 119 2.85 3.30 -16.88
CA GLU A 119 2.47 3.75 -18.20
C GLU A 119 0.98 4.10 -18.16
N GLU A 120 0.65 5.37 -18.45
CA GLU A 120 -0.72 5.93 -18.36
C GLU A 120 -1.79 5.35 -19.32
N PRO A 121 -1.49 4.54 -20.38
CA PRO A 121 -2.48 4.18 -21.40
C PRO A 121 -3.64 3.33 -20.90
N GLU A 122 -3.42 2.42 -19.96
CA GLU A 122 -4.49 1.50 -19.53
C GLU A 122 -5.59 2.16 -18.66
N TYR A 123 -5.28 3.25 -17.97
CA TYR A 123 -6.27 3.91 -17.12
C TYR A 123 -7.25 4.79 -17.91
N ARG A 124 -6.81 5.41 -19.00
CA ARG A 124 -7.71 6.21 -19.86
C ARG A 124 -8.79 5.36 -20.52
N SER A 125 -8.48 4.11 -20.89
CA SER A 125 -9.45 3.20 -21.51
C SER A 125 -10.53 2.73 -20.53
N LEU A 126 -10.18 2.51 -19.24
CA LEU A 126 -11.13 2.07 -18.23
C LEU A 126 -12.09 3.19 -17.77
N SER A 127 -11.60 4.43 -17.65
CA SER A 127 -12.46 5.57 -17.30
C SER A 127 -13.42 5.93 -18.43
N TYR A 128 -12.96 5.83 -19.68
CA TYR A 128 -13.77 6.11 -20.86
C TYR A 128 -14.89 5.07 -21.09
N SER A 129 -14.64 3.80 -20.79
CA SER A 129 -15.67 2.76 -20.85
C SER A 129 -16.73 2.92 -19.77
N MET A 130 -16.36 3.29 -18.53
CA MET A 130 -17.31 3.50 -17.44
C MET A 130 -18.20 4.74 -17.64
N GLU A 131 -17.67 5.82 -18.22
CA GLU A 131 -18.46 7.01 -18.55
C GLU A 131 -19.46 6.73 -19.70
N ASN A 132 -19.08 5.96 -20.71
CA ASN A 132 -19.97 5.58 -21.81
C ASN A 132 -21.08 4.63 -21.35
N ASP A 133 -20.80 3.70 -20.43
CA ASP A 133 -21.81 2.80 -19.86
C ASP A 133 -22.83 3.54 -18.99
N LEU A 134 -22.43 4.61 -18.31
CA LEU A 134 -23.32 5.48 -17.53
C LEU A 134 -24.23 6.33 -18.45
N ILE A 135 -23.71 6.82 -19.58
CA ILE A 135 -24.47 7.61 -20.54
C ILE A 135 -25.44 6.72 -21.34
N ALA A 136 -25.01 5.50 -21.71
CA ALA A 136 -25.85 4.56 -22.45
C ALA A 136 -27.04 4.01 -21.68
N ASN A 137 -26.99 4.01 -20.33
CA ASN A 137 -28.04 3.52 -19.43
C ASN A 137 -28.83 4.64 -18.73
N ALA A 138 -28.69 5.90 -19.14
CA ALA A 138 -29.53 6.97 -18.60
C ALA A 138 -30.99 6.79 -19.06
N PRO A 139 -31.97 6.78 -18.14
CA PRO A 139 -33.37 6.69 -18.51
C PRO A 139 -33.76 7.91 -19.38
N SER A 140 -34.40 7.67 -20.54
CA SER A 140 -34.95 8.73 -21.37
C SER A 140 -35.95 9.54 -20.55
N GLU A 141 -35.68 10.83 -20.38
CA GLU A 141 -36.64 11.74 -19.75
C GLU A 141 -37.98 11.68 -20.45
N CYS A 142 -39.04 11.43 -19.68
CA CYS A 142 -40.42 11.48 -20.15
C CYS A 142 -40.73 12.89 -20.63
N GLU A 143 -41.12 13.04 -21.90
CA GLU A 143 -41.70 14.28 -22.40
C GLU A 143 -42.96 14.64 -21.61
N PRO A 144 -43.12 15.90 -21.21
CA PRO A 144 -44.35 16.36 -20.56
C PRO A 144 -45.47 16.45 -21.60
N LYS A 145 -46.61 15.88 -21.28
CA LYS A 145 -47.87 16.07 -22.02
C LYS A 145 -48.47 17.43 -21.71
#